data_a1160cb375556aade94c59008b698931
#
_entry.id   a1160cb375556aade94c59008b698931
#
_cell.length_a   1.000
_cell.length_b   1.000
_cell.length_c   1.000
_cell.angle_alpha   90.00
_cell.angle_beta   90.00
_cell.angle_gamma   90.00
#
_symmetry.space_group_name_H-M   'P 1'
#
loop_
_entity.id
_entity.type
_entity.pdbx_description
1 polymer ?
#
loop_
_entity_poly.entity_id
_entity_poly.type
_entity_poly.pdbx_seq_one_letter_code
_entity_poly.pdbx_strand_id
1 'polypeptide(L)' 'MTNTELLEKKIAQSGKKKGYLASKCNLSGAGFRNCMTNKAEWKASQIDILCSELDITSLEEKELIFFAVSGS' A
#
# COMPACT_ATOMS: atom_id res chain seq x y z
N MET A 1 -8.44 -4.32 -5.74
CA MET A 1 -7.42 -3.64 -6.58
C MET A 1 -6.93 -2.41 -5.86
N THR A 2 -5.63 -2.20 -5.86
CA THR A 2 -5.03 -1.06 -5.17
C THR A 2 -5.01 0.18 -6.06
N ASN A 3 -5.37 1.32 -5.50
CA ASN A 3 -5.17 2.59 -6.18
C ASN A 3 -3.71 3.00 -6.02
N THR A 4 -2.90 2.62 -6.99
CA THR A 4 -1.45 2.80 -6.95
C THR A 4 -1.06 4.28 -6.83
N GLU A 5 -1.77 5.17 -7.51
CA GLU A 5 -1.50 6.60 -7.45
C GLU A 5 -1.63 7.15 -6.04
N LEU A 6 -2.73 6.81 -5.36
CA LEU A 6 -2.94 7.26 -3.99
C LEU A 6 -1.91 6.66 -3.04
N LEU A 7 -1.59 5.39 -3.22
CA LEU A 7 -0.60 4.73 -2.38
C LEU A 7 0.79 5.35 -2.57
N GLU A 8 1.19 5.60 -3.81
CA GLU A 8 2.45 6.27 -4.10
C GLU A 8 2.51 7.66 -3.45
N LYS A 9 1.42 8.39 -3.50
CA LYS A 9 1.33 9.72 -2.89
C LYS A 9 1.50 9.64 -1.37
N LYS A 10 0.85 8.66 -0.74
CA LYS A 10 0.99 8.46 0.70
C LYS A 10 2.42 8.10 1.09
N ILE A 11 3.06 7.24 0.31
CA ILE A 11 4.45 6.86 0.54
C ILE A 11 5.36 8.09 0.43
N ALA A 12 5.16 8.89 -0.62
CA ALA A 12 5.95 10.10 -0.80
C ALA A 12 5.76 11.08 0.36
N GLN A 13 4.53 11.26 0.82
CA GLN A 13 4.24 12.15 1.93
C GLN A 13 4.84 11.66 3.25
N SER A 14 4.98 10.36 3.42
CA SER A 14 5.52 9.79 4.66
C SER A 14 7.03 10.02 4.81
N GLY A 15 7.72 10.26 3.70
CA GLY A 15 9.17 10.34 3.69
C GLY A 15 9.87 8.99 3.86
N LYS A 16 9.11 7.91 3.93
CA LYS A 16 9.68 6.57 4.11
C LYS A 16 10.04 5.96 2.78
N LYS A 17 11.10 5.15 2.77
CA LYS A 17 11.56 4.49 1.55
C LYS A 17 10.76 3.21 1.29
N LYS A 18 10.57 2.89 0.02
CA LYS A 18 9.86 1.67 -0.37
C LYS A 18 10.56 0.42 0.13
N GLY A 19 11.89 0.41 0.15
CA GLY A 19 12.65 -0.71 0.69
C GLY A 19 12.36 -0.96 2.17
N TYR A 20 12.24 0.11 2.95
CA TYR A 20 11.86 0.01 4.34
C TYR A 20 10.46 -0.60 4.50
N LEU A 21 9.51 -0.10 3.70
CA LEU A 21 8.13 -0.59 3.76
C LEU A 21 8.03 -2.05 3.32
N ALA A 22 8.78 -2.43 2.28
CA ALA A 22 8.83 -3.81 1.82
C ALA A 22 9.34 -4.73 2.94
N SER A 23 10.39 -4.31 3.64
CA SER A 23 10.94 -5.05 4.76
C SER A 23 9.90 -5.23 5.87
N LYS A 24 9.16 -4.18 6.19
CA LYS A 24 8.10 -4.24 7.20
C LYS A 24 7.00 -5.22 6.81
N CYS A 25 6.68 -5.29 5.53
CA CYS A 25 5.66 -6.20 5.00
C CYS A 25 6.21 -7.61 4.75
N ASN A 26 7.47 -7.84 5.07
CA ASN A 26 8.14 -9.12 4.84
C ASN A 26 8.13 -9.51 3.36
N LEU A 27 8.35 -8.52 2.49
CA LEU A 27 8.39 -8.69 1.04
C LEU A 27 9.77 -8.34 0.50
N SER A 28 10.16 -9.03 -0.58
CA SER A 28 11.31 -8.61 -1.37
C SER A 28 10.96 -7.34 -2.15
N GLY A 29 11.97 -6.69 -2.72
CA GLY A 29 11.72 -5.53 -3.57
C GLY A 29 10.83 -5.87 -4.75
N ALA A 30 11.05 -7.05 -5.37
CA ALA A 30 10.21 -7.51 -6.48
C ALA A 30 8.78 -7.78 -6.02
N GLY A 31 8.60 -8.42 -4.85
CA GLY A 31 7.28 -8.68 -4.30
C GLY A 31 6.52 -7.41 -3.99
N PHE A 32 7.21 -6.43 -3.41
CA PHE A 32 6.61 -5.12 -3.14
C PHE A 32 6.16 -4.44 -4.42
N ARG A 33 7.02 -4.45 -5.44
CA ARG A 33 6.70 -3.87 -6.74
C ARG A 33 5.48 -4.53 -7.37
N ASN A 34 5.39 -5.86 -7.27
CA ASN A 34 4.25 -6.59 -7.81
C ASN A 34 2.95 -6.16 -7.16
N CYS A 35 2.95 -5.95 -5.85
CA CYS A 35 1.77 -5.45 -5.16
C CYS A 35 1.47 -4.00 -5.56
N MET A 36 2.49 -3.17 -5.72
CA MET A 36 2.32 -1.77 -6.12
C MET A 36 1.75 -1.62 -7.53
N THR A 37 2.00 -2.59 -8.40
CA THR A 37 1.53 -2.55 -9.80
C THR A 37 0.32 -3.42 -10.06
N ASN A 38 -0.32 -3.92 -9.01
CA ASN A 38 -1.49 -4.80 -9.07
C ASN A 38 -1.24 -6.14 -9.75
N LYS A 39 0.01 -6.58 -9.84
CA LYS A 39 0.35 -7.93 -10.29
C LYS A 39 0.11 -8.95 -9.20
N ALA A 40 0.11 -8.50 -7.95
CA ALA A 40 -0.21 -9.31 -6.79
C ALA A 40 -1.07 -8.47 -5.86
N GLU A 41 -1.85 -9.11 -5.00
CA GLU A 41 -2.69 -8.40 -4.05
C GLU A 41 -1.99 -8.27 -2.70
N TRP A 42 -2.27 -7.17 -2.01
CA TRP A 42 -1.81 -6.98 -0.63
C TRP A 42 -2.58 -7.91 0.29
N LYS A 43 -1.88 -8.57 1.18
CA LYS A 43 -2.53 -9.36 2.24
C LYS A 43 -3.05 -8.42 3.32
N ALA A 44 -4.10 -8.86 4.04
CA ALA A 44 -4.68 -8.04 5.10
C ALA A 44 -3.65 -7.56 6.12
N SER A 45 -2.75 -8.44 6.53
CA SER A 45 -1.69 -8.08 7.48
C SER A 45 -0.75 -7.01 6.92
N GLN A 46 -0.47 -7.07 5.62
CA GLN A 46 0.39 -6.09 4.96
C GLN A 46 -0.32 -4.74 4.84
N ILE A 47 -1.61 -4.75 4.56
CA ILE A 47 -2.41 -3.52 4.52
C ILE A 47 -2.39 -2.85 5.89
N ASP A 48 -2.54 -3.61 6.96
CA ASP A 48 -2.50 -3.07 8.32
C ASP A 48 -1.14 -2.44 8.63
N ILE A 49 -0.06 -3.10 8.21
CA ILE A 49 1.29 -2.58 8.39
C ILE A 49 1.45 -1.24 7.64
N LEU A 50 1.03 -1.20 6.38
CA LEU A 50 1.13 0.02 5.57
C LEU A 50 0.28 1.14 6.16
N CYS A 51 -0.92 0.85 6.61
CA CYS A 51 -1.77 1.86 7.23
C CYS A 51 -1.10 2.45 8.47
N SER A 52 -0.48 1.61 9.29
CA SER A 52 0.24 2.06 10.47
C SER A 52 1.45 2.92 10.10
N GLU A 53 2.25 2.47 9.13
CA GLU A 53 3.47 3.18 8.72
C GLU A 53 3.18 4.49 8.00
N LEU A 54 2.08 4.56 7.29
CA LEU A 54 1.73 5.73 6.47
C LEU A 54 0.68 6.64 7.12
N ASP A 55 0.34 6.38 8.39
CA ASP A 55 -0.67 7.15 9.13
C ASP A 55 -2.03 7.17 8.43
N ILE A 56 -2.41 6.07 7.84
CA ILE A 56 -3.74 5.91 7.26
C ILE A 56 -4.64 5.41 8.38
N THR A 57 -5.34 6.33 9.04
CA THR A 57 -6.17 6.02 10.21
C THR A 57 -7.65 5.93 9.91
N SER A 58 -8.07 6.46 8.77
CA SER A 58 -9.47 6.46 8.36
C SER A 58 -9.79 5.19 7.58
N LEU A 59 -10.88 4.52 7.95
CA LEU A 59 -11.35 3.36 7.20
C LEU A 59 -11.70 3.75 5.77
N GLU A 60 -12.27 4.93 5.58
CA GLU A 60 -12.61 5.45 4.26
C GLU A 60 -11.36 5.59 3.38
N GLU A 61 -10.29 6.16 3.92
CA GLU A 61 -9.05 6.33 3.19
C GLU A 61 -8.42 4.97 2.86
N LYS A 62 -8.44 4.04 3.81
CA LYS A 62 -7.96 2.68 3.60
C LYS A 62 -8.71 2.01 2.45
N GLU A 63 -10.02 2.16 2.41
CA GLU A 63 -10.82 1.58 1.33
C GLU A 63 -10.52 2.21 -0.02
N LEU A 64 -10.34 3.54 -0.05
CA LEU A 64 -10.01 4.25 -1.28
C LEU A 64 -8.68 3.80 -1.88
N ILE A 65 -7.72 3.45 -1.03
CA ILE A 65 -6.39 3.05 -1.48
C ILE A 65 -6.33 1.58 -1.84
N PHE A 66 -6.77 0.71 -0.91
CA PHE A 66 -6.52 -0.73 -1.05
C PHE A 66 -7.69 -1.52 -1.63
N PHE A 67 -8.87 -0.95 -1.61
CA PHE A 67 -10.07 -1.63 -2.08
C PHE A 67 -10.78 -0.82 -3.17
N ALA A 68 -9.99 -0.15 -4.00
CA ALA A 68 -10.53 0.62 -5.12
C ALA A 68 -11.28 -0.30 -6.06
N VAL A 69 -12.48 0.14 -6.47
CA VAL A 69 -13.33 -0.62 -7.38
C VAL A 69 -13.26 0.04 -8.75
N SER A 70 -12.80 -0.73 -9.72
CA SER A 70 -12.69 -0.24 -11.10
C SER A 70 -14.08 -0.01 -11.68
N GLY A 71 -14.28 1.13 -12.31
CA GLY A 71 -15.50 1.43 -13.01
C GLY A 71 -16.66 1.90 -12.14
N SER A 72 -16.43 2.12 -10.88
CA SER A 72 -17.44 2.65 -9.98
C SER A 72 -17.34 4.15 -9.84
#